data_7f058cf533b60adf0fcd979268e5451c
#
_entry.id   7f058cf533b60adf0fcd979268e5451c
#
_cell.length_a   1.000
_cell.length_b   1.000
_cell.length_c   1.000
_cell.angle_alpha   90.00
_cell.angle_beta   90.00
_cell.angle_gamma   90.00
#
_symmetry.space_group_name_H-M   'P 1'
#
loop_
_entity.id
_entity.type
_entity.pdbx_description
1 polymer ?
#
loop_
_entity_poly.entity_id
_entity_poly.type
_entity_poly.pdbx_seq_one_letter_code
_entity_poly.pdbx_strand_id
1 'polypeptide(L)'
;SLTGASDHYRSGSIKERADELNQLIRDPDVRCIMSVIGGYNSNALLPYIDYQALKRDPKIIIGYSDVTALLMGIYAQTGLITYYGPALVASFGEYPPLVDETYQSFADILVCQPQAEAYPPYLYRMPSHWTDTMIDWESQTHAKPVQNNEWQFLGEGRVSGRIIGGNLNTMSGIWGSPYMPEIKQGDILLLEDCLKAAPDVERSFSHLKACGVFDKVSAIILGKHELFDDKGTGRQPLDILLEVLNGRAMPIVAGFDSCHTHPMLVTPLGAQATIDFEQSLVSLDGDWIANPTR
;
A
#
# COMPACT_ATOMS: atom_id res chain seq x y z
N SER A 1 -7.71 16.77 6.23
CA SER A 1 -8.89 17.49 6.71
C SER A 1 -9.70 18.08 5.57
N LEU A 2 -11.01 17.86 5.56
CA LEU A 2 -11.93 18.47 4.60
C LEU A 2 -12.38 19.87 5.04
N THR A 3 -12.17 20.22 6.28
CA THR A 3 -12.71 21.43 6.93
C THR A 3 -11.65 22.44 7.33
N GLY A 4 -10.39 22.08 7.27
CA GLY A 4 -9.27 22.96 7.61
C GLY A 4 -9.07 24.09 6.62
N ALA A 5 -8.52 25.22 7.08
CA ALA A 5 -8.11 26.31 6.21
C ALA A 5 -7.00 25.81 5.27
N SER A 6 -7.17 25.99 3.98
CA SER A 6 -6.14 25.64 2.98
C SER A 6 -4.93 26.58 3.12
N ASP A 7 -3.74 25.97 3.14
CA ASP A 7 -2.46 26.66 3.19
C ASP A 7 -1.64 26.29 1.93
N HIS A 8 -2.24 26.50 0.75
CA HIS A 8 -1.74 26.25 -0.60
C HIS A 8 -1.26 24.83 -0.90
N TYR A 9 -0.57 24.15 0.04
CA TYR A 9 -0.03 22.79 -0.14
C TYR A 9 -0.59 21.77 0.86
N ARG A 10 -1.45 22.19 1.80
CA ARG A 10 -2.05 21.33 2.83
C ARG A 10 -3.41 21.86 3.28
N SER A 11 -4.25 20.99 3.81
CA SER A 11 -5.55 21.35 4.37
C SER A 11 -5.49 21.46 5.90
N GLY A 12 -4.97 22.59 6.39
CA GLY A 12 -4.78 22.88 7.81
C GLY A 12 -3.36 22.65 8.33
N SER A 13 -3.09 23.15 9.53
CA SER A 13 -1.81 22.98 10.22
C SER A 13 -1.57 21.50 10.57
N ILE A 14 -0.33 21.17 10.94
CA ILE A 14 0.02 19.82 11.43
C ILE A 14 -0.86 19.45 12.63
N LYS A 15 -1.03 20.40 13.57
CA LYS A 15 -1.81 20.15 14.77
C LYS A 15 -3.30 19.92 14.47
N GLU A 16 -3.92 20.74 13.63
CA GLU A 16 -5.34 20.60 13.27
C GLU A 16 -5.59 19.25 12.60
N ARG A 17 -4.74 18.85 11.64
CA ARG A 17 -4.86 17.56 10.96
C ARG A 17 -4.67 16.37 11.92
N ALA A 18 -3.72 16.47 12.85
CA ALA A 18 -3.51 15.44 13.87
C ALA A 18 -4.67 15.37 14.87
N ASP A 19 -5.20 16.53 15.30
CA ASP A 19 -6.35 16.59 16.21
C ASP A 19 -7.61 15.95 15.56
N GLU A 20 -7.88 16.21 14.26
CA GLU A 20 -8.99 15.59 13.55
C GLU A 20 -8.83 14.07 13.44
N LEU A 21 -7.63 13.58 13.09
CA LEU A 21 -7.36 12.15 13.05
C LEU A 21 -7.56 11.52 14.43
N ASN A 22 -7.06 12.17 15.49
CA ASN A 22 -7.20 11.71 16.87
C ASN A 22 -8.65 11.73 17.36
N GLN A 23 -9.49 12.64 16.89
CA GLN A 23 -10.94 12.63 17.17
C GLN A 23 -11.56 11.34 16.60
N LEU A 24 -11.29 11.00 15.33
CA LEU A 24 -11.78 9.77 14.72
C LEU A 24 -11.24 8.52 15.43
N ILE A 25 -9.97 8.53 15.82
CA ILE A 25 -9.33 7.42 16.56
C ILE A 25 -10.02 7.18 17.91
N ARG A 26 -10.42 8.24 18.61
CA ARG A 26 -11.04 8.16 19.95
C ARG A 26 -12.55 7.93 19.93
N ASP A 27 -13.18 8.15 18.78
CA ASP A 27 -14.64 7.98 18.64
C ASP A 27 -14.98 6.48 18.63
N PRO A 28 -15.75 5.97 19.62
CA PRO A 28 -16.11 4.56 19.70
C PRO A 28 -17.03 4.10 18.56
N ASP A 29 -17.75 5.01 17.91
CA ASP A 29 -18.67 4.69 16.81
C ASP A 29 -17.93 4.56 15.46
N VAL A 30 -16.71 5.11 15.36
CA VAL A 30 -15.86 4.97 14.17
C VAL A 30 -15.14 3.63 14.19
N ARG A 31 -15.35 2.81 13.16
CA ARG A 31 -14.69 1.49 12.99
C ARG A 31 -13.64 1.49 11.87
N CYS A 32 -13.78 2.38 10.89
CA CYS A 32 -12.86 2.50 9.76
C CYS A 32 -12.54 3.97 9.50
N ILE A 33 -11.26 4.26 9.29
CA ILE A 33 -10.75 5.57 8.89
C ILE A 33 -10.08 5.39 7.51
N MET A 34 -10.73 5.95 6.49
CA MET A 34 -10.25 5.91 5.11
C MET A 34 -9.74 7.29 4.70
N SER A 35 -8.61 7.34 4.02
CA SER A 35 -8.12 8.59 3.45
C SER A 35 -9.01 9.07 2.31
N VAL A 36 -9.20 10.38 2.22
CA VAL A 36 -9.92 10.98 1.07
C VAL A 36 -9.06 10.90 -0.18
N ILE A 37 -7.78 11.22 -0.03
CA ILE A 37 -6.74 11.22 -1.06
C ILE A 37 -5.36 11.12 -0.39
N GLY A 38 -4.30 10.97 -1.17
CA GLY A 38 -2.91 11.05 -0.71
C GLY A 38 -2.45 12.48 -0.37
N GLY A 39 -1.17 12.75 -0.55
CA GLY A 39 -0.53 14.04 -0.26
C GLY A 39 0.99 13.95 -0.29
N TYR A 40 1.67 14.74 0.59
CA TYR A 40 3.13 14.76 0.65
C TYR A 40 3.72 14.85 2.06
N ASN A 41 2.91 15.03 3.09
CA ASN A 41 3.40 15.42 4.41
C ASN A 41 2.65 14.78 5.58
N SER A 42 2.10 13.60 5.40
CA SER A 42 1.46 12.81 6.45
C SER A 42 2.45 12.39 7.54
N ASN A 43 3.73 12.25 7.21
CA ASN A 43 4.78 11.96 8.18
C ASN A 43 4.89 12.99 9.30
N ALA A 44 4.52 14.26 9.04
CA ALA A 44 4.50 15.31 10.05
C ALA A 44 3.46 15.08 11.16
N LEU A 45 2.48 14.23 10.95
CA LEU A 45 1.43 13.89 11.93
C LEU A 45 1.89 12.84 12.94
N LEU A 46 2.86 12.00 12.58
CA LEU A 46 3.27 10.83 13.34
C LEU A 46 3.58 11.09 14.83
N PRO A 47 4.28 12.19 15.22
CA PRO A 47 4.54 12.48 16.63
C PRO A 47 3.29 12.82 17.46
N TYR A 48 2.16 13.10 16.80
CA TYR A 48 0.96 13.62 17.45
C TYR A 48 -0.20 12.62 17.50
N ILE A 49 -0.04 11.42 16.89
CA ILE A 49 -1.08 10.38 16.86
C ILE A 49 -1.27 9.74 18.22
N ASP A 50 -2.52 9.53 18.62
CA ASP A 50 -2.87 8.81 19.86
C ASP A 50 -2.81 7.29 19.65
N TYR A 51 -1.59 6.76 19.61
CA TYR A 51 -1.32 5.32 19.47
C TYR A 51 -1.91 4.50 20.63
N GLN A 52 -2.04 5.09 21.81
CA GLN A 52 -2.62 4.39 22.95
C GLN A 52 -4.14 4.22 22.81
N ALA A 53 -4.83 5.20 22.22
CA ALA A 53 -6.24 5.06 21.91
C ALA A 53 -6.45 3.95 20.86
N LEU A 54 -5.64 3.90 19.80
CA LEU A 54 -5.69 2.82 18.80
C LEU A 54 -5.43 1.44 19.40
N LYS A 55 -4.54 1.31 20.37
CA LYS A 55 -4.31 0.03 21.07
C LYS A 55 -5.51 -0.41 21.91
N ARG A 56 -6.22 0.53 22.53
CA ARG A 56 -7.39 0.25 23.36
C ARG A 56 -8.65 -0.07 22.53
N ASP A 57 -8.82 0.63 21.42
CA ASP A 57 -9.95 0.47 20.51
C ASP A 57 -9.47 0.47 19.05
N PRO A 58 -9.05 -0.68 18.53
CA PRO A 58 -8.49 -0.81 17.19
C PRO A 58 -9.47 -0.38 16.12
N LYS A 59 -8.96 0.39 15.14
CA LYS A 59 -9.70 0.83 13.96
C LYS A 59 -9.05 0.26 12.70
N ILE A 60 -9.85 0.05 11.66
CA ILE A 60 -9.34 -0.14 10.31
C ILE A 60 -8.79 1.21 9.83
N ILE A 61 -7.51 1.26 9.48
CA ILE A 61 -6.88 2.43 8.89
C ILE A 61 -6.46 2.07 7.47
N ILE A 62 -7.03 2.76 6.47
CA ILE A 62 -6.83 2.42 5.06
C ILE A 62 -6.52 3.66 4.22
N GLY A 63 -5.63 3.49 3.27
CA GLY A 63 -5.21 4.47 2.28
C GLY A 63 -3.94 4.04 1.57
N TYR A 64 -3.41 4.89 0.70
CA TYR A 64 -2.20 4.64 -0.08
C TYR A 64 -1.40 5.93 -0.30
N SER A 65 -0.37 5.88 -1.13
CA SER A 65 0.44 7.09 -1.42
C SER A 65 1.11 7.63 -0.15
N ASP A 66 0.98 8.93 0.11
CA ASP A 66 1.49 9.61 1.31
C ASP A 66 0.95 9.00 2.63
N VAL A 67 -0.22 8.37 2.59
CA VAL A 67 -0.80 7.68 3.76
C VAL A 67 0.08 6.49 4.21
N THR A 68 0.97 5.99 3.36
CA THR A 68 1.99 4.99 3.75
C THR A 68 2.70 5.38 5.05
N ALA A 69 3.02 6.66 5.24
CA ALA A 69 3.66 7.13 6.47
C ALA A 69 2.80 6.83 7.71
N LEU A 70 1.49 7.07 7.63
CA LEU A 70 0.56 6.79 8.73
C LEU A 70 0.39 5.29 8.95
N LEU A 71 0.21 4.52 7.86
CA LEU A 71 0.04 3.06 7.94
C LEU A 71 1.25 2.40 8.61
N MET A 72 2.44 2.73 8.13
CA MET A 72 3.70 2.20 8.65
C MET A 72 3.95 2.68 10.09
N GLY A 73 3.71 3.97 10.37
CA GLY A 73 3.90 4.54 11.71
C GLY A 73 2.95 3.95 12.74
N ILE A 74 1.68 3.75 12.39
CA ILE A 74 0.70 3.09 13.26
C ILE A 74 1.12 1.64 13.51
N TYR A 75 1.47 0.90 12.46
CA TYR A 75 1.96 -0.47 12.62
C TYR A 75 3.21 -0.54 13.52
N ALA A 76 4.20 0.32 13.28
CA ALA A 76 5.43 0.35 14.08
C ALA A 76 5.18 0.62 15.58
N GLN A 77 4.24 1.52 15.89
CA GLN A 77 3.97 1.96 17.26
C GLN A 77 2.95 1.07 18.00
N THR A 78 2.11 0.35 17.27
CA THR A 78 0.98 -0.39 17.88
C THR A 78 1.02 -1.89 17.61
N GLY A 79 1.63 -2.33 16.52
CA GLY A 79 1.52 -3.70 15.99
C GLY A 79 0.19 -3.99 15.28
N LEU A 80 -0.72 -3.01 15.17
CA LEU A 80 -1.98 -3.18 14.47
C LEU A 80 -1.78 -3.27 12.96
N ILE A 81 -2.40 -4.24 12.32
CA ILE A 81 -2.45 -4.34 10.87
C ILE A 81 -3.15 -3.09 10.32
N THR A 82 -2.53 -2.48 9.31
CA THR A 82 -3.07 -1.35 8.56
C THR A 82 -3.21 -1.75 7.10
N TYR A 83 -3.97 -1.00 6.30
CA TYR A 83 -4.35 -1.49 4.98
C TYR A 83 -3.87 -0.54 3.89
N TYR A 84 -2.92 -0.99 3.09
CA TYR A 84 -2.57 -0.32 1.85
C TYR A 84 -3.66 -0.61 0.83
N GLY A 85 -4.42 0.43 0.44
CA GLY A 85 -5.64 0.22 -0.34
C GLY A 85 -6.32 1.52 -0.72
N PRO A 86 -7.53 1.44 -1.30
CA PRO A 86 -8.20 2.55 -1.95
C PRO A 86 -8.41 3.76 -1.04
N ALA A 87 -8.34 4.95 -1.66
CA ALA A 87 -8.81 6.21 -1.09
C ALA A 87 -10.18 6.57 -1.66
N LEU A 88 -10.91 7.43 -0.93
CA LEU A 88 -12.30 7.73 -1.27
C LEU A 88 -12.42 8.38 -2.66
N VAL A 89 -11.67 9.45 -2.94
CA VAL A 89 -11.80 10.19 -4.21
C VAL A 89 -11.09 9.46 -5.34
N ALA A 90 -9.82 9.14 -5.16
CA ALA A 90 -8.99 8.65 -6.26
C ALA A 90 -9.34 7.23 -6.72
N SER A 91 -9.92 6.39 -5.83
CA SER A 91 -10.19 4.99 -6.16
C SER A 91 -11.69 4.69 -6.24
N PHE A 92 -12.47 5.10 -5.23
CA PHE A 92 -13.92 4.91 -5.25
C PHE A 92 -14.66 5.95 -6.10
N GLY A 93 -13.98 7.03 -6.52
CA GLY A 93 -14.48 7.98 -7.50
C GLY A 93 -14.36 7.52 -8.95
N GLU A 94 -13.77 6.34 -9.20
CA GLU A 94 -13.63 5.81 -10.56
C GLU A 94 -14.95 5.26 -11.12
N TYR A 95 -15.01 5.13 -12.46
CA TYR A 95 -16.13 4.50 -13.16
C TYR A 95 -15.99 2.98 -13.24
N PRO A 96 -17.12 2.24 -13.34
CA PRO A 96 -17.08 0.83 -13.66
C PRO A 96 -16.31 0.53 -14.97
N PRO A 97 -15.61 -0.63 -15.07
CA PRO A 97 -15.54 -1.70 -14.08
C PRO A 97 -14.47 -1.49 -12.99
N LEU A 98 -13.66 -0.43 -13.07
CA LEU A 98 -12.51 -0.22 -12.17
C LEU A 98 -12.91 -0.07 -10.70
N VAL A 99 -13.98 0.70 -10.45
CA VAL A 99 -14.51 0.87 -9.09
C VAL A 99 -15.10 -0.42 -8.54
N ASP A 100 -15.73 -1.23 -9.39
CA ASP A 100 -16.36 -2.49 -8.96
C ASP A 100 -15.31 -3.51 -8.49
N GLU A 101 -14.20 -3.64 -9.23
CA GLU A 101 -13.09 -4.53 -8.86
C GLU A 101 -12.35 -4.02 -7.61
N THR A 102 -12.17 -2.70 -7.48
CA THR A 102 -11.62 -2.07 -6.27
C THR A 102 -12.52 -2.34 -5.06
N TYR A 103 -13.85 -2.14 -5.20
CA TYR A 103 -14.81 -2.42 -4.15
C TYR A 103 -14.85 -3.90 -3.78
N GLN A 104 -14.76 -4.80 -4.75
CA GLN A 104 -14.74 -6.24 -4.48
C GLN A 104 -13.56 -6.62 -3.59
N SER A 105 -12.34 -6.15 -3.90
CA SER A 105 -11.17 -6.38 -3.05
C SER A 105 -11.35 -5.79 -1.64
N PHE A 106 -11.88 -4.58 -1.56
CA PHE A 106 -12.18 -3.94 -0.27
C PHE A 106 -13.21 -4.75 0.53
N ALA A 107 -14.29 -5.18 -0.10
CA ALA A 107 -15.34 -5.93 0.55
C ALA A 107 -14.86 -7.32 1.02
N ASP A 108 -14.12 -8.03 0.18
CA ASP A 108 -13.60 -9.37 0.50
C ASP A 108 -12.64 -9.33 1.70
N ILE A 109 -11.82 -8.29 1.80
CA ILE A 109 -10.80 -8.20 2.86
C ILE A 109 -11.34 -7.55 4.13
N LEU A 110 -12.22 -6.55 4.03
CA LEU A 110 -12.59 -5.71 5.17
C LEU A 110 -14.05 -5.83 5.62
N VAL A 111 -14.96 -6.26 4.74
CA VAL A 111 -16.40 -6.28 5.02
C VAL A 111 -16.96 -7.69 5.14
N CYS A 112 -16.68 -8.54 4.15
CA CYS A 112 -17.24 -9.89 4.04
C CYS A 112 -16.39 -10.92 4.78
N GLN A 113 -16.21 -10.74 6.10
CA GLN A 113 -15.44 -11.69 6.89
C GLN A 113 -16.28 -12.91 7.26
N PRO A 114 -15.80 -14.14 7.01
CA PRO A 114 -16.48 -15.33 7.47
C PRO A 114 -16.49 -15.36 9.01
N GLN A 115 -17.62 -15.71 9.62
CA GLN A 115 -17.75 -15.95 11.06
C GLN A 115 -17.14 -17.30 11.45
N ALA A 116 -15.90 -17.55 11.05
CA ALA A 116 -15.21 -18.82 11.28
C ALA A 116 -14.18 -18.67 12.41
N GLU A 117 -13.94 -19.77 13.14
CA GLU A 117 -12.86 -19.83 14.14
C GLU A 117 -11.46 -19.64 13.56
N ALA A 118 -11.32 -19.86 12.22
CA ALA A 118 -10.12 -19.57 11.44
C ALA A 118 -10.51 -19.05 10.06
N TYR A 119 -9.84 -18.01 9.57
CA TYR A 119 -10.03 -17.51 8.22
C TYR A 119 -9.33 -18.43 7.23
N PRO A 120 -10.02 -18.92 6.17
CA PRO A 120 -9.33 -19.58 5.08
C PRO A 120 -8.37 -18.59 4.40
N PRO A 121 -7.28 -19.04 3.76
CA PRO A 121 -6.41 -18.16 3.00
C PRO A 121 -7.21 -17.36 1.96
N TYR A 122 -7.00 -16.06 1.90
CA TYR A 122 -7.58 -15.22 0.85
C TYR A 122 -6.66 -15.25 -0.37
N LEU A 123 -7.17 -15.70 -1.50
CA LEU A 123 -6.44 -15.70 -2.76
C LEU A 123 -6.69 -14.39 -3.51
N TYR A 124 -5.62 -13.65 -3.76
CA TYR A 124 -5.72 -12.46 -4.62
C TYR A 124 -6.11 -12.87 -6.04
N ARG A 125 -7.08 -12.16 -6.59
CA ARG A 125 -7.48 -12.30 -7.99
C ARG A 125 -6.86 -11.15 -8.77
N MET A 126 -6.10 -11.48 -9.80
CA MET A 126 -5.58 -10.47 -10.72
C MET A 126 -6.76 -9.85 -11.50
N PRO A 127 -6.93 -8.53 -11.47
CA PRO A 127 -7.87 -7.84 -12.34
C PRO A 127 -7.57 -8.14 -13.81
N SER A 128 -8.60 -8.23 -14.63
CA SER A 128 -8.39 -8.53 -16.07
C SER A 128 -7.79 -7.36 -16.85
N HIS A 129 -8.04 -6.15 -16.38
CA HIS A 129 -7.58 -4.90 -16.98
C HIS A 129 -7.06 -3.94 -15.93
N TRP A 130 -6.26 -2.98 -16.37
CA TRP A 130 -5.77 -1.90 -15.54
C TRP A 130 -5.60 -0.61 -16.33
N THR A 131 -5.41 0.51 -15.64
CA THR A 131 -5.10 1.81 -16.24
C THR A 131 -4.27 2.67 -15.30
N ASP A 132 -3.40 3.50 -15.89
CA ASP A 132 -2.72 4.63 -15.27
C ASP A 132 -3.13 5.97 -15.90
N THR A 133 -4.17 5.97 -16.70
CA THR A 133 -4.66 7.19 -17.33
C THR A 133 -5.16 8.17 -16.29
N MET A 134 -4.59 9.38 -16.28
CA MET A 134 -5.12 10.50 -15.50
C MET A 134 -6.18 11.24 -16.27
N ILE A 135 -7.34 11.43 -15.64
CA ILE A 135 -8.38 12.37 -16.08
C ILE A 135 -8.67 13.26 -14.88
N ASP A 136 -8.82 14.55 -15.12
CA ASP A 136 -9.25 15.48 -14.09
C ASP A 136 -10.63 15.07 -13.55
N TRP A 137 -10.71 14.81 -12.26
CA TRP A 137 -11.94 14.33 -11.60
C TRP A 137 -13.14 15.26 -11.77
N GLU A 138 -12.91 16.59 -11.86
CA GLU A 138 -13.99 17.55 -12.09
C GLU A 138 -14.56 17.46 -13.51
N SER A 139 -13.76 16.99 -14.46
CA SER A 139 -14.13 16.89 -15.88
C SER A 139 -14.40 15.46 -16.34
N GLN A 140 -14.13 14.46 -15.52
CA GLN A 140 -14.34 13.07 -15.89
C GLN A 140 -15.83 12.73 -16.00
N THR A 141 -16.26 12.37 -17.22
CA THR A 141 -17.65 12.01 -17.53
C THR A 141 -17.81 10.58 -18.07
N HIS A 142 -16.72 9.83 -18.15
CA HIS A 142 -16.69 8.47 -18.71
C HIS A 142 -15.57 7.64 -18.09
N ALA A 143 -15.66 6.32 -18.27
CA ALA A 143 -14.61 5.40 -17.82
C ALA A 143 -13.28 5.69 -18.55
N LYS A 144 -12.18 5.48 -17.84
CA LYS A 144 -10.83 5.55 -18.40
C LYS A 144 -10.58 4.42 -19.40
N PRO A 145 -9.75 4.63 -20.44
CA PRO A 145 -9.28 3.55 -21.28
C PRO A 145 -8.47 2.55 -20.44
N VAL A 146 -8.64 1.27 -20.72
CA VAL A 146 -7.97 0.18 -19.98
C VAL A 146 -7.10 -0.63 -20.91
N GLN A 147 -6.10 -1.30 -20.34
CA GLN A 147 -5.23 -2.25 -21.01
C GLN A 147 -5.26 -3.60 -20.29
N ASN A 148 -4.87 -4.67 -21.00
CA ASN A 148 -4.80 -6.01 -20.42
C ASN A 148 -3.83 -6.04 -19.25
N ASN A 149 -4.18 -6.77 -18.21
CA ASN A 149 -3.36 -6.90 -17.02
C ASN A 149 -2.49 -8.16 -17.08
N GLU A 150 -1.35 -8.09 -16.39
CA GLU A 150 -0.44 -9.20 -16.21
C GLU A 150 0.34 -9.05 -14.91
N TRP A 151 0.46 -10.13 -14.13
CA TRP A 151 1.43 -10.26 -13.06
C TRP A 151 2.56 -11.18 -13.53
N GLN A 152 3.78 -10.75 -13.31
CA GLN A 152 4.97 -11.54 -13.63
C GLN A 152 5.53 -12.17 -12.35
N PHE A 153 5.68 -13.48 -12.36
CA PHE A 153 6.23 -14.25 -11.24
C PHE A 153 7.66 -14.69 -11.57
N LEU A 154 8.63 -14.09 -10.90
CA LEU A 154 10.07 -14.38 -11.05
C LEU A 154 10.55 -15.06 -9.76
N GLY A 155 10.68 -16.36 -9.76
CA GLY A 155 11.07 -17.15 -8.60
C GLY A 155 10.68 -18.60 -8.73
N GLU A 156 10.93 -19.37 -7.69
CA GLU A 156 10.62 -20.82 -7.61
C GLU A 156 10.05 -21.17 -6.24
N GLY A 157 9.24 -22.21 -6.18
CA GLY A 157 8.67 -22.76 -4.96
C GLY A 157 7.67 -21.81 -4.29
N ARG A 158 7.66 -21.85 -2.95
CA ARG A 158 6.74 -21.08 -2.11
C ARG A 158 7.53 -20.21 -1.13
N VAL A 159 7.11 -18.96 -1.00
CA VAL A 159 7.69 -18.01 -0.05
C VAL A 159 6.59 -17.47 0.84
N SER A 160 6.75 -17.58 2.16
CA SER A 160 5.81 -17.02 3.13
C SER A 160 6.51 -15.99 4.01
N GLY A 161 5.81 -14.91 4.35
CA GLY A 161 6.35 -13.86 5.19
C GLY A 161 5.32 -12.77 5.50
N ARG A 162 5.71 -11.87 6.39
CA ARG A 162 4.91 -10.70 6.72
C ARG A 162 5.04 -9.65 5.61
N ILE A 163 3.91 -9.15 5.11
CA ILE A 163 3.93 -8.04 4.14
C ILE A 163 4.23 -6.74 4.87
N ILE A 164 5.22 -6.01 4.36
CA ILE A 164 5.59 -4.69 4.85
C ILE A 164 6.00 -3.81 3.67
N GLY A 165 5.71 -2.50 3.71
CA GLY A 165 6.08 -1.60 2.64
C GLY A 165 4.96 -0.68 2.19
N GLY A 166 4.98 -0.26 0.92
CA GLY A 166 4.04 0.67 0.30
C GLY A 166 4.74 1.62 -0.68
N ASN A 167 4.37 2.90 -0.64
CA ASN A 167 4.94 3.91 -1.53
C ASN A 167 6.41 4.22 -1.20
N LEU A 168 7.30 4.02 -2.19
CA LEU A 168 8.74 4.19 -2.05
C LEU A 168 9.15 5.59 -1.61
N ASN A 169 8.59 6.61 -2.26
CA ASN A 169 8.90 7.99 -1.95
C ASN A 169 8.49 8.36 -0.51
N THR A 170 7.32 7.93 -0.09
CA THR A 170 6.81 8.19 1.26
C THR A 170 7.62 7.45 2.33
N MET A 171 7.99 6.19 2.08
CA MET A 171 8.86 5.43 3.00
C MET A 171 10.19 6.14 3.22
N SER A 172 10.76 6.77 2.20
CA SER A 172 12.01 7.53 2.35
C SER A 172 11.88 8.68 3.35
N GLY A 173 10.70 9.28 3.45
CA GLY A 173 10.40 10.38 4.38
C GLY A 173 10.24 9.97 5.84
N ILE A 174 10.20 8.66 6.15
CA ILE A 174 10.15 8.13 7.52
C ILE A 174 11.32 7.20 7.83
N TRP A 175 12.20 6.95 6.85
CA TRP A 175 13.33 6.05 6.98
C TRP A 175 14.27 6.46 8.10
N GLY A 176 14.68 5.51 8.95
CA GLY A 176 15.54 5.78 10.11
C GLY A 176 14.82 6.41 11.31
N SER A 177 13.52 6.69 11.22
CA SER A 177 12.70 7.16 12.32
C SER A 177 12.09 5.99 13.12
N PRO A 178 11.60 6.23 14.36
CA PRO A 178 10.88 5.20 15.12
C PRO A 178 9.52 4.81 14.52
N TYR A 179 9.10 5.51 13.47
CA TYR A 179 7.84 5.26 12.75
C TYR A 179 8.02 4.37 11.54
N MET A 180 9.26 4.10 11.11
CA MET A 180 9.55 3.08 10.11
C MET A 180 9.63 1.72 10.81
N PRO A 181 8.74 0.75 10.49
CA PRO A 181 8.84 -0.59 11.08
C PRO A 181 10.18 -1.24 10.75
N GLU A 182 10.70 -2.01 11.68
CA GLU A 182 11.85 -2.85 11.38
C GLU A 182 11.49 -3.87 10.29
N ILE A 183 12.27 -3.88 9.22
CA ILE A 183 12.22 -4.92 8.19
C ILE A 183 13.01 -6.11 8.70
N LYS A 184 12.32 -7.24 8.87
CA LYS A 184 12.84 -8.46 9.49
C LYS A 184 13.25 -9.48 8.44
N GLN A 185 14.04 -10.44 8.90
CA GLN A 185 14.38 -11.61 8.07
C GLN A 185 13.10 -12.37 7.70
N GLY A 186 12.92 -12.62 6.42
CA GLY A 186 11.78 -13.34 5.87
C GLY A 186 10.56 -12.49 5.52
N ASP A 187 10.59 -11.17 5.71
CA ASP A 187 9.49 -10.29 5.27
C ASP A 187 9.30 -10.33 3.75
N ILE A 188 8.07 -10.09 3.31
CA ILE A 188 7.72 -9.81 1.92
C ILE A 188 7.57 -8.29 1.77
N LEU A 189 8.34 -7.69 0.86
CA LEU A 189 8.39 -6.25 0.70
C LEU A 189 7.45 -5.78 -0.40
N LEU A 190 6.41 -5.01 -0.06
CA LEU A 190 5.54 -4.33 -1.02
C LEU A 190 6.19 -3.00 -1.41
N LEU A 191 6.40 -2.78 -2.71
CA LEU A 191 6.98 -1.56 -3.27
C LEU A 191 6.15 -1.07 -4.46
N GLU A 192 5.86 0.22 -4.49
CA GLU A 192 5.27 0.91 -5.63
C GLU A 192 5.61 2.40 -5.57
N ASP A 193 5.40 3.12 -6.66
CA ASP A 193 5.48 4.59 -6.70
C ASP A 193 4.62 5.14 -7.85
N CYS A 194 4.48 6.46 -7.93
CA CYS A 194 3.78 7.14 -9.01
C CYS A 194 4.52 8.40 -9.43
N LEU A 195 4.31 8.81 -10.69
CA LEU A 195 4.84 10.07 -11.24
C LEU A 195 6.36 10.20 -11.05
N LYS A 196 7.09 9.10 -11.17
CA LYS A 196 8.55 9.05 -11.02
C LYS A 196 9.23 8.75 -12.34
N ALA A 197 10.39 9.37 -12.52
CA ALA A 197 11.29 9.03 -13.60
C ALA A 197 12.24 7.89 -13.20
N ALA A 198 12.83 7.22 -14.20
CA ALA A 198 13.77 6.13 -14.00
C ALA A 198 14.91 6.44 -13.00
N PRO A 199 15.55 7.64 -13.00
CA PRO A 199 16.58 7.96 -12.01
C PRO A 199 16.07 8.01 -10.57
N ASP A 200 14.81 8.41 -10.36
CA ASP A 200 14.22 8.45 -9.02
C ASP A 200 13.94 7.05 -8.50
N VAL A 201 13.44 6.18 -9.37
CA VAL A 201 13.17 4.77 -9.06
C VAL A 201 14.48 4.02 -8.76
N GLU A 202 15.50 4.22 -9.59
CA GLU A 202 16.85 3.65 -9.36
C GLU A 202 17.43 4.11 -8.03
N ARG A 203 17.37 5.41 -7.73
CA ARG A 203 17.82 5.95 -6.45
C ARG A 203 17.10 5.31 -5.27
N SER A 204 15.78 5.11 -5.38
CA SER A 204 14.97 4.53 -4.30
C SER A 204 15.31 3.06 -4.07
N PHE A 205 15.45 2.26 -5.10
CA PHE A 205 15.89 0.86 -4.97
C PHE A 205 17.33 0.75 -4.47
N SER A 206 18.22 1.62 -4.94
CA SER A 206 19.61 1.67 -4.48
C SER A 206 19.72 2.07 -3.02
N HIS A 207 18.83 2.96 -2.53
CA HIS A 207 18.72 3.30 -1.12
C HIS A 207 18.34 2.06 -0.28
N LEU A 208 17.31 1.31 -0.68
CA LEU A 208 16.91 0.07 0.00
C LEU A 208 18.05 -0.96 0.03
N LYS A 209 18.79 -1.09 -1.08
CA LYS A 209 19.98 -1.96 -1.15
C LYS A 209 21.05 -1.50 -0.17
N ALA A 210 21.38 -0.21 -0.17
CA ALA A 210 22.39 0.36 0.73
C ALA A 210 22.02 0.19 2.21
N CYS A 211 20.74 0.17 2.53
CA CYS A 211 20.21 -0.10 3.87
C CYS A 211 20.17 -1.60 4.21
N GLY A 212 20.60 -2.50 3.32
CA GLY A 212 20.59 -3.95 3.55
C GLY A 212 19.19 -4.58 3.57
N VAL A 213 18.18 -3.91 3.00
CA VAL A 213 16.79 -4.40 3.00
C VAL A 213 16.68 -5.70 2.22
N PHE A 214 17.29 -5.75 1.03
CA PHE A 214 17.26 -6.93 0.17
C PHE A 214 18.03 -8.12 0.75
N ASP A 215 18.82 -7.93 1.81
CA ASP A 215 19.47 -9.04 2.53
C ASP A 215 18.55 -9.72 3.53
N LYS A 216 17.45 -9.07 3.90
CA LYS A 216 16.49 -9.54 4.91
C LYS A 216 15.23 -10.12 4.31
N VAL A 217 14.69 -9.50 3.26
CA VAL A 217 13.39 -9.89 2.69
C VAL A 217 13.49 -11.19 1.92
N SER A 218 12.43 -11.97 1.93
CA SER A 218 12.32 -13.26 1.24
C SER A 218 11.71 -13.15 -0.15
N ALA A 219 10.94 -12.09 -0.40
CA ALA A 219 10.36 -11.78 -1.71
C ALA A 219 10.01 -10.29 -1.81
N ILE A 220 9.77 -9.85 -3.04
CA ILE A 220 9.28 -8.51 -3.35
C ILE A 220 7.96 -8.62 -4.11
N ILE A 221 6.96 -7.87 -3.69
CA ILE A 221 5.76 -7.56 -4.45
C ILE A 221 5.96 -6.16 -5.01
N LEU A 222 6.19 -6.05 -6.32
CA LEU A 222 6.39 -4.80 -7.03
C LEU A 222 5.08 -4.39 -7.70
N GLY A 223 4.44 -3.37 -7.18
CA GLY A 223 3.27 -2.75 -7.81
C GLY A 223 3.65 -2.02 -9.10
N LYS A 224 2.65 -1.76 -9.93
CA LYS A 224 2.81 -0.88 -11.10
C LYS A 224 3.19 0.53 -10.64
N HIS A 225 4.06 1.17 -11.39
CA HIS A 225 4.42 2.58 -11.17
C HIS A 225 3.58 3.45 -12.10
N GLU A 226 2.57 4.10 -11.55
CA GLU A 226 1.67 4.97 -12.31
C GLU A 226 2.45 6.10 -13.00
N LEU A 227 2.20 6.29 -14.30
CA LEU A 227 2.84 7.33 -15.12
C LEU A 227 4.37 7.39 -14.97
N PHE A 228 4.99 6.22 -14.99
CA PHE A 228 6.44 6.10 -14.96
C PHE A 228 7.07 6.67 -16.24
N ASP A 229 8.11 7.51 -16.06
CA ASP A 229 8.87 8.09 -17.17
C ASP A 229 10.22 7.38 -17.30
N ASP A 230 10.37 6.54 -18.31
CA ASP A 230 11.58 5.77 -18.60
C ASP A 230 12.73 6.59 -19.15
N LYS A 231 12.53 7.89 -19.40
CA LYS A 231 13.49 8.81 -20.03
C LYS A 231 13.95 8.36 -21.42
N GLY A 232 13.11 7.63 -22.13
CA GLY A 232 13.41 7.12 -23.48
C GLY A 232 14.33 5.90 -23.50
N THR A 233 14.53 5.23 -22.38
CA THR A 233 15.41 4.05 -22.28
C THR A 233 14.70 2.75 -22.63
N GLY A 234 13.38 2.72 -22.64
CA GLY A 234 12.56 1.52 -22.83
C GLY A 234 12.53 0.60 -21.59
N ARG A 235 13.19 0.98 -20.49
CA ARG A 235 13.27 0.20 -19.25
C ARG A 235 12.03 0.38 -18.40
N GLN A 236 11.64 -0.69 -17.74
CA GLN A 236 10.55 -0.67 -16.76
C GLN A 236 11.10 -0.68 -15.32
N PRO A 237 10.32 -0.34 -14.30
CA PRO A 237 10.74 -0.41 -12.90
C PRO A 237 11.32 -1.78 -12.51
N LEU A 238 10.78 -2.87 -13.05
CA LEU A 238 11.32 -4.21 -12.83
C LEU A 238 12.76 -4.36 -13.36
N ASP A 239 13.07 -3.82 -14.54
CA ASP A 239 14.42 -3.90 -15.13
C ASP A 239 15.44 -3.16 -14.26
N ILE A 240 15.02 -2.01 -13.71
CA ILE A 240 15.84 -1.20 -12.79
C ILE A 240 16.07 -1.97 -11.48
N LEU A 241 15.02 -2.58 -10.93
CA LEU A 241 15.13 -3.38 -9.71
C LEU A 241 16.09 -4.56 -9.89
N LEU A 242 15.97 -5.30 -11.00
CA LEU A 242 16.83 -6.44 -11.31
C LEU A 242 18.31 -6.01 -11.45
N GLU A 243 18.58 -4.86 -12.08
CA GLU A 243 19.93 -4.31 -12.14
C GLU A 243 20.48 -3.93 -10.76
N VAL A 244 19.66 -3.25 -9.92
CA VAL A 244 20.04 -2.92 -8.56
C VAL A 244 20.32 -4.17 -7.73
N LEU A 245 19.52 -5.24 -7.89
CA LEU A 245 19.75 -6.53 -7.22
C LEU A 245 21.05 -7.20 -7.67
N ASN A 246 21.56 -6.88 -8.87
CA ASN A 246 22.85 -7.31 -9.39
C ASN A 246 23.06 -8.84 -9.37
N GLY A 247 22.11 -9.58 -9.96
CA GLY A 247 22.15 -11.04 -10.06
C GLY A 247 21.76 -11.79 -8.78
N ARG A 248 21.36 -11.10 -7.74
CA ARG A 248 20.79 -11.75 -6.54
C ARG A 248 19.50 -12.47 -6.93
N ALA A 249 19.40 -13.75 -6.61
CA ALA A 249 18.17 -14.52 -6.76
C ALA A 249 17.13 -14.05 -5.73
N MET A 250 16.32 -13.07 -6.11
CA MET A 250 15.22 -12.52 -5.30
C MET A 250 13.88 -12.91 -5.94
N PRO A 251 13.02 -13.64 -5.24
CA PRO A 251 11.67 -13.91 -5.72
C PRO A 251 10.86 -12.61 -5.84
N ILE A 252 10.23 -12.37 -6.99
CA ILE A 252 9.49 -11.13 -7.28
C ILE A 252 8.15 -11.46 -7.92
N VAL A 253 7.09 -10.82 -7.45
CA VAL A 253 5.82 -10.65 -8.18
C VAL A 253 5.78 -9.21 -8.67
N ALA A 254 5.83 -9.00 -9.98
CA ALA A 254 5.78 -7.67 -10.57
C ALA A 254 4.43 -7.39 -11.25
N GLY A 255 4.04 -6.12 -11.29
CA GLY A 255 2.77 -5.68 -11.86
C GLY A 255 1.57 -5.84 -10.93
N PHE A 256 1.80 -6.04 -9.62
CA PHE A 256 0.72 -6.24 -8.64
C PHE A 256 -0.12 -4.97 -8.48
N ASP A 257 -1.44 -5.14 -8.35
CA ASP A 257 -2.41 -4.03 -8.40
C ASP A 257 -2.70 -3.36 -7.04
N SER A 258 -1.82 -3.49 -6.06
CA SER A 258 -1.85 -2.71 -4.83
C SER A 258 -0.89 -1.51 -4.98
N CYS A 259 -1.32 -0.51 -5.74
CA CYS A 259 -0.49 0.61 -6.21
C CYS A 259 -1.39 1.78 -6.68
N HIS A 260 -0.81 2.82 -7.32
CA HIS A 260 -1.57 3.99 -7.78
C HIS A 260 -2.42 3.75 -9.02
N THR A 261 -2.23 2.65 -9.75
CA THR A 261 -3.06 2.32 -10.92
C THR A 261 -4.42 1.75 -10.49
N HIS A 262 -5.39 1.72 -11.40
CA HIS A 262 -6.73 1.21 -11.14
C HIS A 262 -7.04 -0.03 -11.98
N PRO A 263 -7.81 -1.01 -11.45
CA PRO A 263 -8.37 -1.06 -10.09
C PRO A 263 -7.30 -1.25 -9.02
N MET A 264 -7.62 -0.98 -7.76
CA MET A 264 -6.69 -1.10 -6.65
C MET A 264 -7.08 -2.22 -5.69
N LEU A 265 -6.15 -3.14 -5.44
CA LEU A 265 -6.30 -4.21 -4.44
C LEU A 265 -5.91 -3.73 -3.05
N VAL A 266 -6.60 -4.25 -2.04
CA VAL A 266 -6.26 -3.99 -0.63
C VAL A 266 -5.18 -4.97 -0.17
N THR A 267 -4.10 -4.44 0.42
CA THR A 267 -3.02 -5.25 0.99
C THR A 267 -2.84 -4.91 2.48
N PRO A 268 -3.13 -5.86 3.39
CA PRO A 268 -2.91 -5.67 4.82
C PRO A 268 -1.42 -5.66 5.16
N LEU A 269 -0.91 -4.53 5.65
CA LEU A 269 0.48 -4.38 6.10
C LEU A 269 0.64 -4.94 7.52
N GLY A 270 1.58 -5.85 7.68
CA GLY A 270 1.78 -6.60 8.92
C GLY A 270 1.16 -8.00 8.91
N ALA A 271 0.29 -8.31 7.94
CA ALA A 271 -0.30 -9.65 7.78
C ALA A 271 0.70 -10.65 7.16
N GLN A 272 0.46 -11.93 7.41
CA GLN A 272 1.18 -13.02 6.78
C GLN A 272 0.62 -13.29 5.38
N ALA A 273 1.52 -13.54 4.43
CA ALA A 273 1.16 -13.89 3.06
C ALA A 273 2.06 -15.00 2.55
N THR A 274 1.56 -15.72 1.55
CA THR A 274 2.32 -16.73 0.81
C THR A 274 2.25 -16.41 -0.69
N ILE A 275 3.40 -16.46 -1.34
CA ILE A 275 3.55 -16.41 -2.79
C ILE A 275 3.94 -17.81 -3.26
N ASP A 276 3.14 -18.38 -4.13
CA ASP A 276 3.40 -19.66 -4.81
C ASP A 276 3.82 -19.36 -6.24
N PHE A 277 5.10 -19.47 -6.53
CA PHE A 277 5.66 -19.15 -7.84
C PHE A 277 5.35 -20.24 -8.88
N GLU A 278 5.11 -21.49 -8.46
CA GLU A 278 4.77 -22.58 -9.35
C GLU A 278 3.32 -22.47 -9.85
N GLN A 279 2.42 -22.01 -8.98
CA GLN A 279 1.01 -21.85 -9.30
C GLN A 279 0.67 -20.41 -9.72
N SER A 280 1.62 -19.48 -9.62
CA SER A 280 1.43 -18.05 -9.86
C SER A 280 0.30 -17.46 -9.00
N LEU A 281 0.35 -17.71 -7.69
CA LEU A 281 -0.66 -17.28 -6.73
C LEU A 281 -0.03 -16.42 -5.62
N VAL A 282 -0.80 -15.43 -5.17
CA VAL A 282 -0.53 -14.66 -3.95
C VAL A 282 -1.71 -14.84 -3.00
N SER A 283 -1.44 -15.18 -1.75
CA SER A 283 -2.47 -15.36 -0.73
C SER A 283 -2.16 -14.61 0.54
N LEU A 284 -3.20 -14.22 1.29
CA LEU A 284 -3.10 -13.83 2.69
C LEU A 284 -3.39 -15.05 3.55
N ASP A 285 -2.56 -15.25 4.56
CA ASP A 285 -2.65 -16.39 5.46
C ASP A 285 -3.13 -15.94 6.83
N GLY A 286 -4.15 -16.60 7.39
CA GLY A 286 -4.60 -16.36 8.76
C GLY A 286 -5.34 -15.04 9.00
N ASP A 287 -5.20 -14.53 10.22
CA ASP A 287 -5.94 -13.37 10.71
C ASP A 287 -5.33 -12.05 10.22
N TRP A 288 -5.88 -11.44 9.19
CA TRP A 288 -5.50 -10.09 8.74
C TRP A 288 -6.43 -8.99 9.26
N ILE A 289 -7.42 -9.32 10.08
CA ILE A 289 -8.25 -8.38 10.83
C ILE A 289 -8.15 -8.74 12.31
N ALA A 290 -7.89 -7.73 13.16
CA ALA A 290 -7.92 -7.92 14.59
C ALA A 290 -9.32 -8.34 15.04
N ASN A 291 -9.43 -9.53 15.64
CA ASN A 291 -10.69 -9.95 16.26
C ASN A 291 -10.90 -9.10 17.52
N PRO A 292 -11.97 -8.27 17.61
CA PRO A 292 -12.19 -7.39 18.76
C PRO A 292 -12.45 -8.14 20.08
N THR A 293 -12.47 -9.46 20.06
CA THR A 293 -12.75 -10.32 21.24
C THR A 293 -11.51 -11.08 21.77
N ARG A 294 -10.32 -10.75 21.30
CA ARG A 294 -9.07 -11.30 21.86
C ARG A 294 -8.19 -10.26 22.51
#